data_97dc66cd8710dd65159d639a14cbc4c2
#
_entry.id   97dc66cd8710dd65159d639a14cbc4c2
#
_cell.length_a   1.000
_cell.length_b   1.000
_cell.length_c   1.000
_cell.angle_alpha   90.00
_cell.angle_beta   90.00
_cell.angle_gamma   90.00
#
_symmetry.space_group_name_H-M   'P 1'
#
loop_
_entity.id
_entity.type
_entity.pdbx_description
1 polymer ?
#
loop_
_entity_poly.entity_id
_entity_poly.type
_entity_poly.pdbx_seq_one_letter_code
_entity_poly.pdbx_strand_id
1 'polypeptide(L)'
;VAVADVMAGMYATVGLLAALRHRDQTGVGQYIDVSLLDTQIAWLANAGTNFLESGKNPQRLGNGHPNIVPYQVFPTADDPIIVAVGNDSQFRKLCDAVGESALGSHPDYATNVARVKNRQVLIETLTAALKRQGRQHWIAALEKVGVPCGPVNTLAQVFEDPHVKARGAVVSMPHEASIHGEVRVLANPIRFSETPVQYRITPPMQNQHEQEILQDWLGQ
;
A
#
# COMPACT_ATOMS: atom_id res chain seq x y z
N VAL A 1 4.19 9.51 -4.24
CA VAL A 1 5.33 8.61 -3.91
C VAL A 1 5.99 8.17 -5.21
N ALA A 2 7.32 8.25 -5.28
CA ALA A 2 8.14 7.75 -6.39
C ALA A 2 8.20 6.20 -6.34
N VAL A 3 7.14 5.54 -6.82
CA VAL A 3 6.96 4.08 -6.67
C VAL A 3 8.06 3.30 -7.39
N ALA A 4 8.50 3.75 -8.57
CA ALA A 4 9.57 3.11 -9.33
C ALA A 4 10.86 3.06 -8.52
N ASP A 5 11.25 4.18 -7.90
CA ASP A 5 12.48 4.30 -7.11
C ASP A 5 12.42 3.44 -5.84
N VAL A 6 11.33 3.55 -5.09
CA VAL A 6 11.14 2.76 -3.86
C VAL A 6 11.20 1.27 -4.15
N MET A 7 10.55 0.83 -5.23
CA MET A 7 10.52 -0.59 -5.57
C MET A 7 11.83 -1.08 -6.17
N ALA A 8 12.52 -0.28 -6.98
CA ALA A 8 13.86 -0.61 -7.45
C ALA A 8 14.83 -0.77 -6.27
N GLY A 9 14.76 0.10 -5.25
CA GLY A 9 15.52 -0.05 -4.01
C GLY A 9 15.19 -1.35 -3.26
N MET A 10 13.91 -1.74 -3.20
CA MET A 10 13.49 -3.00 -2.59
C MET A 10 14.01 -4.23 -3.37
N TYR A 11 13.89 -4.24 -4.71
CA TYR A 11 14.45 -5.31 -5.54
C TYR A 11 15.96 -5.37 -5.44
N ALA A 12 16.66 -4.23 -5.43
CA ALA A 12 18.10 -4.17 -5.24
C ALA A 12 18.51 -4.76 -3.88
N THR A 13 17.78 -4.46 -2.82
CA THR A 13 18.02 -5.02 -1.48
C THR A 13 17.88 -6.55 -1.48
N VAL A 14 16.82 -7.08 -2.08
CA VAL A 14 16.61 -8.54 -2.21
C VAL A 14 17.71 -9.18 -3.06
N GLY A 15 18.05 -8.57 -4.19
CA GLY A 15 19.14 -9.03 -5.06
C GLY A 15 20.50 -9.06 -4.34
N LEU A 16 20.81 -7.99 -3.58
CA LEU A 16 22.04 -7.90 -2.79
C LEU A 16 22.11 -9.02 -1.73
N LEU A 17 21.04 -9.23 -0.96
CA LEU A 17 21.00 -10.30 0.04
C LEU A 17 21.15 -11.69 -0.59
N ALA A 18 20.54 -11.93 -1.74
CA ALA A 18 20.70 -13.18 -2.49
C ALA A 18 22.14 -13.38 -2.99
N ALA A 19 22.78 -12.32 -3.51
CA ALA A 19 24.16 -12.35 -3.97
C ALA A 19 25.15 -12.54 -2.81
N LEU A 20 24.93 -11.91 -1.68
CA LEU A 20 25.73 -12.14 -0.46
C LEU A 20 25.61 -13.59 0.01
N ARG A 21 24.38 -14.14 0.04
CA ARG A 21 24.18 -15.55 0.39
C ARG A 21 24.90 -16.50 -0.56
N HIS A 22 24.87 -16.23 -1.88
CA HIS A 22 25.62 -16.99 -2.87
C HIS A 22 27.14 -16.91 -2.61
N ARG A 23 27.66 -15.68 -2.41
CA ARG A 23 29.08 -15.46 -2.09
C ARG A 23 29.52 -16.22 -0.83
N ASP A 24 28.70 -16.20 0.23
CA ASP A 24 29.02 -16.88 1.48
C ASP A 24 29.09 -18.41 1.32
N GLN A 25 28.35 -18.97 0.36
CA GLN A 25 28.35 -20.41 0.07
C GLN A 25 29.46 -20.83 -0.93
N THR A 26 29.84 -19.97 -1.86
CA THR A 26 30.69 -20.33 -3.00
C THR A 26 32.02 -19.60 -3.04
N GLY A 27 32.18 -18.51 -2.28
CA GLY A 27 33.32 -17.59 -2.38
C GLY A 27 33.24 -16.63 -3.58
N VAL A 28 32.23 -16.76 -4.45
CA VAL A 28 32.14 -16.01 -5.73
C VAL A 28 31.09 -14.91 -5.64
N GLY A 29 31.51 -13.67 -5.87
CA GLY A 29 30.60 -12.52 -6.04
C GLY A 29 29.99 -12.46 -7.43
N GLN A 30 29.02 -11.55 -7.64
CA GLN A 30 28.36 -11.36 -8.94
C GLN A 30 27.92 -9.91 -9.14
N TYR A 31 27.79 -9.52 -10.38
CA TYR A 31 27.17 -8.25 -10.78
C TYR A 31 25.65 -8.37 -10.70
N ILE A 32 25.00 -7.31 -10.26
CA ILE A 32 23.52 -7.23 -10.16
C ILE A 32 23.08 -6.01 -10.95
N ASP A 33 22.18 -6.22 -11.91
CA ASP A 33 21.50 -5.16 -12.66
C ASP A 33 20.03 -5.05 -12.22
N VAL A 34 19.59 -3.85 -11.87
CA VAL A 34 18.20 -3.54 -11.48
C VAL A 34 17.76 -2.28 -12.21
N SER A 35 16.89 -2.45 -13.19
CA SER A 35 16.33 -1.37 -13.98
C SER A 35 15.04 -0.83 -13.35
N LEU A 36 14.87 0.50 -13.34
CA LEU A 36 13.61 1.15 -12.96
C LEU A 36 12.45 0.71 -13.86
N LEU A 37 12.70 0.57 -15.17
CA LEU A 37 11.69 0.15 -16.13
C LEU A 37 11.22 -1.28 -15.87
N ASP A 38 12.15 -2.23 -15.68
CA ASP A 38 11.80 -3.63 -15.42
C ASP A 38 11.03 -3.77 -14.11
N THR A 39 11.42 -3.00 -13.10
CA THR A 39 10.73 -2.91 -11.82
C THR A 39 9.28 -2.44 -12.01
N GLN A 40 9.05 -1.40 -12.80
CA GLN A 40 7.70 -0.90 -13.10
C GLN A 40 6.88 -1.91 -13.90
N ILE A 41 7.49 -2.64 -14.85
CA ILE A 41 6.81 -3.69 -15.60
C ILE A 41 6.39 -4.83 -14.65
N ALA A 42 7.26 -5.25 -13.74
CA ALA A 42 6.94 -6.27 -12.75
C ALA A 42 5.75 -5.86 -11.84
N TRP A 43 5.57 -4.56 -11.62
CA TRP A 43 4.50 -4.00 -10.79
C TRP A 43 3.15 -3.90 -11.48
N LEU A 44 3.06 -4.15 -12.79
CA LEU A 44 1.78 -4.18 -13.52
C LEU A 44 0.86 -5.29 -12.99
N ALA A 45 1.41 -6.34 -12.40
CA ALA A 45 0.66 -7.42 -11.77
C ALA A 45 -0.51 -7.91 -12.64
N ASN A 46 -1.74 -7.85 -12.11
CA ASN A 46 -2.94 -8.29 -12.81
C ASN A 46 -3.20 -7.53 -14.12
N ALA A 47 -2.89 -6.25 -14.20
CA ALA A 47 -3.12 -5.45 -15.41
C ALA A 47 -2.21 -5.90 -16.55
N GLY A 48 -0.92 -6.17 -16.24
CA GLY A 48 0.03 -6.71 -17.21
C GLY A 48 -0.38 -8.09 -17.71
N THR A 49 -0.70 -9.01 -16.80
CA THR A 49 -1.14 -10.36 -17.16
C THR A 49 -2.43 -10.34 -18.00
N ASN A 50 -3.42 -9.52 -17.62
CA ASN A 50 -4.64 -9.38 -18.40
C ASN A 50 -4.38 -8.89 -19.84
N PHE A 51 -3.44 -7.96 -20.02
CA PHE A 51 -3.05 -7.49 -21.35
C PHE A 51 -2.34 -8.58 -22.15
N LEU A 52 -1.38 -9.28 -21.55
CA LEU A 52 -0.62 -10.35 -22.22
C LEU A 52 -1.54 -11.48 -22.72
N GLU A 53 -2.57 -11.84 -21.94
CA GLU A 53 -3.51 -12.91 -22.31
C GLU A 53 -4.60 -12.46 -23.29
N SER A 54 -5.08 -11.21 -23.18
CA SER A 54 -6.22 -10.74 -23.98
C SER A 54 -5.86 -9.88 -25.18
N GLY A 55 -4.66 -9.30 -25.20
CA GLY A 55 -4.25 -8.27 -26.16
C GLY A 55 -4.99 -6.93 -26.00
N LYS A 56 -5.84 -6.77 -24.97
CA LYS A 56 -6.68 -5.59 -24.77
C LYS A 56 -6.09 -4.65 -23.72
N ASN A 57 -5.90 -3.39 -24.09
CA ASN A 57 -5.48 -2.37 -23.16
C ASN A 57 -6.51 -2.18 -22.04
N PRO A 58 -6.05 -2.07 -20.76
CA PRO A 58 -6.95 -1.80 -19.66
C PRO A 58 -7.55 -0.39 -19.78
N GLN A 59 -8.79 -0.24 -19.33
CA GLN A 59 -9.42 1.06 -19.19
C GLN A 59 -8.97 1.75 -17.89
N ARG A 60 -9.11 3.07 -17.84
CA ARG A 60 -8.88 3.83 -16.60
C ARG A 60 -10.05 3.62 -15.62
N LEU A 61 -9.80 2.88 -14.55
CA LEU A 61 -10.79 2.55 -13.52
C LEU A 61 -10.61 3.37 -12.23
N GLY A 62 -9.74 4.39 -12.23
CA GLY A 62 -9.37 5.11 -11.01
C GLY A 62 -8.73 4.16 -9.98
N ASN A 63 -9.35 4.03 -8.81
CA ASN A 63 -8.91 3.09 -7.77
C ASN A 63 -9.68 1.74 -7.79
N GLY A 64 -10.55 1.52 -8.79
CA GLY A 64 -11.34 0.29 -8.90
C GLY A 64 -10.51 -0.91 -9.36
N HIS A 65 -10.68 -2.06 -8.69
CA HIS A 65 -10.02 -3.31 -9.07
C HIS A 65 -10.56 -3.79 -10.44
N PRO A 66 -9.69 -4.21 -11.40
CA PRO A 66 -10.15 -4.59 -12.74
C PRO A 66 -11.04 -5.83 -12.75
N ASN A 67 -10.76 -6.83 -11.93
CA ASN A 67 -11.37 -8.16 -11.99
C ASN A 67 -12.30 -8.50 -10.81
N ILE A 68 -12.44 -7.62 -9.82
CA ILE A 68 -13.25 -7.84 -8.61
C ILE A 68 -14.14 -6.63 -8.36
N VAL A 69 -15.45 -6.85 -8.15
CA VAL A 69 -16.43 -5.79 -7.94
C VAL A 69 -17.42 -6.18 -6.84
N PRO A 70 -17.68 -5.26 -5.87
CA PRO A 70 -17.01 -3.98 -5.64
C PRO A 70 -15.67 -4.16 -4.90
N TYR A 71 -14.63 -3.51 -5.41
CA TYR A 71 -13.36 -3.36 -4.72
C TYR A 71 -12.78 -2.00 -5.12
N GLN A 72 -13.10 -0.97 -4.35
CA GLN A 72 -12.69 0.41 -4.60
C GLN A 72 -13.00 1.34 -3.42
N VAL A 73 -12.59 2.59 -3.55
CA VAL A 73 -12.99 3.66 -2.64
C VAL A 73 -14.41 4.14 -2.98
N PHE A 74 -15.22 4.34 -1.93
CA PHE A 74 -16.57 4.90 -2.02
C PHE A 74 -16.66 6.16 -1.17
N PRO A 75 -17.34 7.21 -1.66
CA PRO A 75 -17.71 8.35 -0.83
C PRO A 75 -18.80 7.93 0.18
N THR A 76 -18.75 8.50 1.36
CA THR A 76 -19.81 8.40 2.38
C THR A 76 -20.44 9.79 2.61
N ALA A 77 -21.20 9.97 3.68
CA ALA A 77 -21.76 11.28 4.02
C ALA A 77 -20.69 12.30 4.46
N ASP A 78 -19.54 11.82 4.90
CA ASP A 78 -18.42 12.64 5.38
C ASP A 78 -17.11 12.29 4.61
N ASP A 79 -16.32 11.35 5.12
CA ASP A 79 -15.04 10.94 4.56
C ASP A 79 -15.12 9.59 3.81
N PRO A 80 -14.34 9.36 2.76
CA PRO A 80 -14.41 8.13 1.99
C PRO A 80 -13.91 6.91 2.75
N ILE A 81 -14.44 5.73 2.35
CA ILE A 81 -13.97 4.41 2.77
C ILE A 81 -13.55 3.56 1.58
N ILE A 82 -12.62 2.63 1.79
CA ILE A 82 -12.41 1.52 0.87
C ILE A 82 -13.30 0.35 1.27
N VAL A 83 -13.92 -0.29 0.27
CA VAL A 83 -14.66 -1.56 0.45
C VAL A 83 -14.05 -2.59 -0.49
N ALA A 84 -13.72 -3.77 0.01
CA ALA A 84 -13.04 -4.83 -0.74
C ALA A 84 -13.79 -6.16 -0.62
N VAL A 85 -14.71 -6.40 -1.54
CA VAL A 85 -15.50 -7.64 -1.56
C VAL A 85 -14.76 -8.73 -2.32
N GLY A 86 -14.24 -9.73 -1.61
CA GLY A 86 -13.43 -10.80 -2.20
C GLY A 86 -14.24 -11.98 -2.78
N ASN A 87 -15.52 -12.13 -2.41
CA ASN A 87 -16.37 -13.24 -2.87
C ASN A 87 -17.86 -12.91 -2.82
N ASP A 88 -18.68 -13.81 -3.40
CA ASP A 88 -20.13 -13.59 -3.53
C ASP A 88 -20.87 -13.62 -2.18
N SER A 89 -20.36 -14.33 -1.17
CA SER A 89 -20.93 -14.30 0.18
C SER A 89 -20.74 -12.93 0.84
N GLN A 90 -19.54 -12.34 0.72
CA GLN A 90 -19.28 -10.99 1.22
C GLN A 90 -20.11 -9.94 0.47
N PHE A 91 -20.36 -10.15 -0.83
CA PHE A 91 -21.22 -9.24 -1.60
C PHE A 91 -22.65 -9.23 -1.04
N ARG A 92 -23.25 -10.39 -0.76
CA ARG A 92 -24.58 -10.45 -0.14
C ARG A 92 -24.62 -9.74 1.20
N LYS A 93 -23.62 -9.97 2.05
CA LYS A 93 -23.50 -9.31 3.35
C LYS A 93 -23.35 -7.78 3.23
N LEU A 94 -22.58 -7.31 2.23
CA LEU A 94 -22.49 -5.89 1.91
C LEU A 94 -23.88 -5.33 1.56
N CYS A 95 -24.60 -5.97 0.63
CA CYS A 95 -25.94 -5.54 0.21
C CYS A 95 -26.93 -5.48 1.38
N ASP A 96 -26.90 -6.46 2.26
CA ASP A 96 -27.73 -6.47 3.47
C ASP A 96 -27.37 -5.30 4.41
N ALA A 97 -26.09 -5.08 4.64
CA ALA A 97 -25.60 -4.03 5.53
C ALA A 97 -25.92 -2.62 5.03
N VAL A 98 -25.90 -2.39 3.71
CA VAL A 98 -26.20 -1.07 3.12
C VAL A 98 -27.68 -0.86 2.82
N GLY A 99 -28.55 -1.85 3.14
CA GLY A 99 -30.00 -1.78 2.93
C GLY A 99 -30.44 -2.00 1.49
N GLU A 100 -29.62 -2.72 0.70
CA GLU A 100 -29.88 -3.04 -0.71
C GLU A 100 -29.89 -4.59 -0.92
N SER A 101 -30.53 -5.32 -0.01
CA SER A 101 -30.51 -6.82 0.01
C SER A 101 -30.91 -7.47 -1.31
N ALA A 102 -31.84 -6.83 -2.07
CA ALA A 102 -32.26 -7.33 -3.37
C ALA A 102 -31.10 -7.47 -4.38
N LEU A 103 -30.05 -6.63 -4.29
CA LEU A 103 -28.89 -6.71 -5.16
C LEU A 103 -28.09 -8.01 -4.92
N GLY A 104 -28.06 -8.51 -3.68
CA GLY A 104 -27.29 -9.68 -3.28
C GLY A 104 -27.71 -10.98 -3.97
N SER A 105 -28.95 -11.08 -4.41
CA SER A 105 -29.55 -12.22 -5.13
C SER A 105 -29.90 -11.94 -6.58
N HIS A 106 -29.74 -10.68 -7.04
CA HIS A 106 -30.08 -10.30 -8.41
C HIS A 106 -29.18 -11.02 -9.42
N PRO A 107 -29.70 -11.61 -10.50
CA PRO A 107 -28.89 -12.36 -11.48
C PRO A 107 -27.72 -11.57 -12.07
N ASP A 108 -27.90 -10.26 -12.27
CA ASP A 108 -26.86 -9.38 -12.82
C ASP A 108 -25.72 -9.07 -11.82
N TYR A 109 -25.86 -9.47 -10.53
CA TYR A 109 -24.87 -9.16 -9.50
C TYR A 109 -24.51 -10.36 -8.60
N ALA A 110 -25.22 -11.49 -8.71
CA ALA A 110 -25.05 -12.63 -7.83
C ALA A 110 -23.64 -13.25 -7.87
N THR A 111 -22.94 -13.15 -9.01
CA THR A 111 -21.57 -13.63 -9.19
C THR A 111 -20.61 -12.49 -9.51
N ASN A 112 -19.33 -12.67 -9.18
CA ASN A 112 -18.33 -11.65 -9.51
C ASN A 112 -18.25 -11.35 -11.03
N VAL A 113 -18.39 -12.37 -11.87
CA VAL A 113 -18.41 -12.20 -13.34
C VAL A 113 -19.55 -11.27 -13.78
N ALA A 114 -20.75 -11.50 -13.24
CA ALA A 114 -21.91 -10.66 -13.52
C ALA A 114 -21.69 -9.23 -13.00
N ARG A 115 -21.13 -9.05 -11.81
CA ARG A 115 -20.81 -7.72 -11.26
C ARG A 115 -19.77 -6.97 -12.09
N VAL A 116 -18.72 -7.65 -12.56
CA VAL A 116 -17.72 -7.03 -13.46
C VAL A 116 -18.37 -6.52 -14.74
N LYS A 117 -19.28 -7.31 -15.33
CA LYS A 117 -20.01 -6.95 -16.55
C LYS A 117 -20.92 -5.74 -16.33
N ASN A 118 -21.60 -5.68 -15.18
CA ASN A 118 -22.60 -4.65 -14.84
C ASN A 118 -22.06 -3.62 -13.84
N ARG A 119 -20.72 -3.45 -13.83
CA ARG A 119 -19.99 -2.63 -12.85
C ARG A 119 -20.56 -1.24 -12.66
N GLN A 120 -20.82 -0.52 -13.75
CA GLN A 120 -21.17 0.90 -13.67
C GLN A 120 -22.43 1.11 -12.84
N VAL A 121 -23.53 0.46 -13.20
CA VAL A 121 -24.82 0.60 -12.51
C VAL A 121 -24.74 0.15 -11.06
N LEU A 122 -24.03 -0.97 -10.80
CA LEU A 122 -23.83 -1.47 -9.44
C LEU A 122 -23.07 -0.47 -8.57
N ILE A 123 -21.98 0.11 -9.06
CA ILE A 123 -21.18 1.07 -8.30
C ILE A 123 -21.94 2.36 -8.04
N GLU A 124 -22.73 2.85 -8.99
CA GLU A 124 -23.61 4.01 -8.80
C GLU A 124 -24.63 3.75 -7.68
N THR A 125 -25.28 2.58 -7.69
CA THR A 125 -26.26 2.19 -6.65
C THR A 125 -25.61 2.07 -5.26
N LEU A 126 -24.48 1.38 -5.15
CA LEU A 126 -23.75 1.26 -3.89
C LEU A 126 -23.23 2.61 -3.39
N THR A 127 -22.80 3.49 -4.30
CA THR A 127 -22.36 4.84 -3.96
C THR A 127 -23.52 5.64 -3.35
N ALA A 128 -24.71 5.56 -3.93
CA ALA A 128 -25.89 6.22 -3.39
C ALA A 128 -26.28 5.69 -2.00
N ALA A 129 -26.17 4.38 -1.79
CA ALA A 129 -26.43 3.76 -0.50
C ALA A 129 -25.42 4.18 0.57
N LEU A 130 -24.12 4.14 0.25
CA LEU A 130 -23.04 4.47 1.18
C LEU A 130 -23.02 5.97 1.57
N LYS A 131 -23.51 6.86 0.74
CA LYS A 131 -23.67 8.29 1.07
C LYS A 131 -24.73 8.59 2.14
N ARG A 132 -25.55 7.61 2.53
CA ARG A 132 -26.61 7.80 3.53
C ARG A 132 -26.10 7.95 4.96
N GLN A 133 -24.90 7.44 5.25
CA GLN A 133 -24.28 7.47 6.57
C GLN A 133 -22.81 7.85 6.50
N GLY A 134 -22.23 8.23 7.64
CA GLY A 134 -20.82 8.58 7.74
C GLY A 134 -19.90 7.36 7.78
N ARG A 135 -18.62 7.62 7.59
CA ARG A 135 -17.52 6.64 7.52
C ARG A 135 -17.51 5.68 8.71
N GLN A 136 -17.60 6.20 9.95
CA GLN A 136 -17.53 5.38 11.16
C GLN A 136 -18.70 4.40 11.26
N HIS A 137 -19.91 4.82 10.88
CA HIS A 137 -21.07 3.95 10.82
C HIS A 137 -20.83 2.76 9.89
N TRP A 138 -20.34 3.03 8.66
CA TRP A 138 -20.13 1.98 7.67
C TRP A 138 -19.01 1.03 8.06
N ILE A 139 -17.88 1.52 8.58
CA ILE A 139 -16.80 0.67 9.04
C ILE A 139 -17.32 -0.30 10.11
N ALA A 140 -17.99 0.20 11.15
CA ALA A 140 -18.54 -0.65 12.20
C ALA A 140 -19.59 -1.66 11.68
N ALA A 141 -20.46 -1.26 10.77
CA ALA A 141 -21.49 -2.12 10.19
C ALA A 141 -20.89 -3.24 9.31
N LEU A 142 -19.90 -2.91 8.48
CA LEU A 142 -19.28 -3.84 7.54
C LEU A 142 -18.31 -4.82 8.25
N GLU A 143 -17.53 -4.35 9.22
CA GLU A 143 -16.67 -5.20 10.06
C GLU A 143 -17.50 -6.24 10.82
N LYS A 144 -18.64 -5.85 11.40
CA LYS A 144 -19.55 -6.74 12.12
C LYS A 144 -20.01 -7.93 11.29
N VAL A 145 -20.16 -7.76 9.98
CA VAL A 145 -20.59 -8.83 9.06
C VAL A 145 -19.42 -9.47 8.29
N GLY A 146 -18.18 -9.05 8.56
CA GLY A 146 -16.97 -9.62 7.96
C GLY A 146 -16.78 -9.22 6.49
N VAL A 147 -17.20 -8.01 6.11
CA VAL A 147 -16.87 -7.38 4.82
C VAL A 147 -15.64 -6.51 5.01
N PRO A 148 -14.52 -6.80 4.33
CA PRO A 148 -13.31 -5.99 4.44
C PRO A 148 -13.55 -4.55 4.00
N CYS A 149 -13.25 -3.61 4.88
CA CYS A 149 -13.34 -2.18 4.64
C CYS A 149 -12.31 -1.44 5.50
N GLY A 150 -12.12 -0.15 5.21
CA GLY A 150 -11.26 0.69 6.02
C GLY A 150 -11.35 2.15 5.63
N PRO A 151 -10.84 3.06 6.47
CA PRO A 151 -10.83 4.48 6.18
C PRO A 151 -9.81 4.83 5.10
N VAL A 152 -10.09 5.87 4.32
CA VAL A 152 -9.09 6.57 3.52
C VAL A 152 -8.64 7.79 4.32
N ASN A 153 -7.45 7.70 4.90
CA ASN A 153 -6.94 8.69 5.83
C ASN A 153 -6.05 9.73 5.14
N THR A 154 -6.12 10.97 5.62
CA THR A 154 -5.08 11.98 5.38
C THR A 154 -3.79 11.62 6.14
N LEU A 155 -2.66 12.22 5.78
CA LEU A 155 -1.41 12.01 6.52
C LEU A 155 -1.53 12.40 8.00
N ALA A 156 -2.24 13.48 8.30
CA ALA A 156 -2.49 13.87 9.69
C ALA A 156 -3.24 12.77 10.45
N GLN A 157 -4.30 12.20 9.87
CA GLN A 157 -5.05 11.10 10.48
C GLN A 157 -4.21 9.83 10.63
N VAL A 158 -3.34 9.52 9.66
CA VAL A 158 -2.42 8.35 9.75
C VAL A 158 -1.49 8.50 10.96
N PHE A 159 -0.85 9.66 11.15
CA PHE A 159 0.09 9.85 12.25
C PHE A 159 -0.57 10.04 13.62
N GLU A 160 -1.87 10.31 13.66
CA GLU A 160 -2.67 10.32 14.89
C GLU A 160 -3.27 8.94 15.23
N ASP A 161 -3.26 7.99 14.31
CA ASP A 161 -3.82 6.65 14.51
C ASP A 161 -3.12 5.93 15.66
N PRO A 162 -3.88 5.38 16.65
CA PRO A 162 -3.30 4.71 17.81
C PRO A 162 -2.41 3.52 17.45
N HIS A 163 -2.75 2.75 16.40
CA HIS A 163 -1.95 1.62 15.96
C HIS A 163 -0.63 2.09 15.34
N VAL A 164 -0.66 3.13 14.50
CA VAL A 164 0.54 3.73 13.89
C VAL A 164 1.48 4.26 14.97
N LYS A 165 0.95 4.95 15.99
CA LYS A 165 1.71 5.41 17.17
C LYS A 165 2.30 4.25 17.96
N ALA A 166 1.50 3.23 18.28
CA ALA A 166 1.96 2.05 19.01
C ALA A 166 3.06 1.27 18.27
N ARG A 167 3.04 1.33 16.93
CA ARG A 167 4.11 0.75 16.11
C ARG A 167 5.36 1.62 16.00
N GLY A 168 5.38 2.84 16.57
CA GLY A 168 6.53 3.72 16.49
C GLY A 168 6.94 4.03 15.05
N ALA A 169 5.96 4.37 14.21
CA ALA A 169 6.19 4.64 12.77
C ALA A 169 6.96 5.94 12.50
N VAL A 170 7.18 6.76 13.53
CA VAL A 170 7.97 8.00 13.48
C VAL A 170 9.06 7.94 14.56
N VAL A 171 10.27 8.33 14.17
CA VAL A 171 11.43 8.45 15.06
C VAL A 171 11.88 9.91 15.09
N SER A 172 12.03 10.48 16.29
CA SER A 172 12.66 11.79 16.48
C SER A 172 14.15 11.61 16.79
N MET A 173 14.98 12.40 16.12
CA MET A 173 16.43 12.39 16.30
C MET A 173 16.93 13.82 16.52
N PRO A 174 17.85 14.08 17.46
CA PRO A 174 18.44 15.41 17.62
C PRO A 174 19.06 15.91 16.31
N HIS A 175 18.85 17.19 15.96
CA HIS A 175 19.40 17.75 14.73
C HIS A 175 19.61 19.26 14.89
N GLU A 176 20.85 19.71 14.78
CA GLU A 176 21.24 21.10 15.04
C GLU A 176 20.69 22.13 14.05
N ALA A 177 20.51 21.72 12.76
CA ALA A 177 19.92 22.61 11.75
C ALA A 177 18.40 22.68 11.82
N SER A 178 17.75 21.88 12.66
CA SER A 178 16.30 21.97 12.84
C SER A 178 15.92 23.10 13.78
N ILE A 179 14.95 23.91 13.39
CA ILE A 179 14.41 24.99 14.25
C ILE A 179 13.76 24.46 15.55
N HIS A 180 13.47 23.17 15.60
CA HIS A 180 12.90 22.48 16.75
C HIS A 180 13.94 21.67 17.55
N GLY A 181 15.23 21.71 17.15
CA GLY A 181 16.29 20.91 17.75
C GLY A 181 16.25 19.41 17.45
N GLU A 182 15.27 18.97 16.68
CA GLU A 182 15.09 17.56 16.26
C GLU A 182 14.57 17.46 14.82
N VAL A 183 14.85 16.34 14.18
CA VAL A 183 14.23 15.94 12.90
C VAL A 183 13.39 14.67 13.11
N ARG A 184 12.21 14.63 12.51
CA ARG A 184 11.31 13.48 12.56
C ARG A 184 11.42 12.72 11.23
N VAL A 185 11.71 11.43 11.31
CA VAL A 185 11.88 10.54 10.17
C VAL A 185 10.92 9.36 10.25
N LEU A 186 10.57 8.80 9.11
CA LEU A 186 9.79 7.56 9.06
C LEU A 186 10.65 6.39 9.51
N ALA A 187 10.13 5.59 10.44
CA ALA A 187 10.81 4.40 10.93
C ALA A 187 10.91 3.31 9.85
N ASN A 188 11.96 2.49 9.95
CA ASN A 188 12.04 1.27 9.17
C ASN A 188 10.86 0.33 9.53
N PRO A 189 10.11 -0.20 8.53
CA PRO A 189 8.96 -1.06 8.82
C PRO A 189 9.34 -2.46 9.30
N ILE A 190 10.59 -2.90 9.11
CA ILE A 190 11.07 -4.22 9.50
C ILE A 190 11.43 -4.21 10.99
N ARG A 191 10.99 -5.22 11.72
CA ARG A 191 11.33 -5.44 13.12
C ARG A 191 12.00 -6.79 13.29
N PHE A 192 13.22 -6.78 13.80
CA PHE A 192 13.98 -7.99 14.11
C PHE A 192 13.94 -8.24 15.63
N SER A 193 13.73 -9.49 16.05
CA SER A 193 13.73 -9.87 17.45
C SER A 193 15.13 -9.82 18.09
N GLU A 194 16.17 -10.22 17.33
CA GLU A 194 17.54 -10.35 17.79
C GLU A 194 18.40 -9.14 17.44
N THR A 195 18.16 -8.53 16.28
CA THR A 195 18.96 -7.41 15.75
C THR A 195 18.08 -6.21 15.42
N PRO A 196 17.47 -5.55 16.42
CA PRO A 196 16.58 -4.43 16.19
C PRO A 196 17.28 -3.28 15.47
N VAL A 197 16.56 -2.61 14.58
CA VAL A 197 17.06 -1.43 13.86
C VAL A 197 17.42 -0.33 14.87
N GLN A 198 18.62 0.24 14.72
CA GLN A 198 19.11 1.33 15.53
C GLN A 198 19.31 2.60 14.68
N TYR A 199 18.77 3.71 15.14
CA TYR A 199 18.90 5.02 14.50
C TYR A 199 20.06 5.77 15.19
N ARG A 200 21.29 5.58 14.68
CA ARG A 200 22.53 6.07 15.30
C ARG A 200 22.98 7.41 14.79
N ILE A 201 22.73 7.67 13.49
CA ILE A 201 23.22 8.85 12.79
C ILE A 201 22.01 9.58 12.23
N THR A 202 21.93 10.88 12.51
CA THR A 202 20.89 11.77 11.96
C THR A 202 21.15 12.05 10.49
N PRO A 203 20.16 12.52 9.71
CA PRO A 203 20.42 13.02 8.37
C PRO A 203 21.58 14.01 8.39
N PRO A 204 22.62 13.84 7.55
CA PRO A 204 23.83 14.66 7.65
C PRO A 204 23.63 16.07 7.10
N MET A 205 24.40 17.02 7.63
CA MET A 205 24.61 18.32 7.00
C MET A 205 25.48 18.16 5.75
N GLN A 206 25.41 19.14 4.86
CA GLN A 206 26.27 19.16 3.69
C GLN A 206 27.73 19.03 4.12
N ASN A 207 28.45 18.06 3.55
CA ASN A 207 29.87 17.83 3.79
C ASN A 207 30.26 17.41 5.21
N GLN A 208 29.31 17.06 6.07
CA GLN A 208 29.53 16.77 7.49
C GLN A 208 30.56 15.65 7.74
N HIS A 209 30.63 14.64 6.89
CA HIS A 209 31.46 13.43 7.05
C HIS A 209 32.64 13.36 6.09
N GLU A 210 32.97 14.45 5.36
CA GLU A 210 34.02 14.42 4.34
C GLU A 210 35.37 14.00 4.91
N GLN A 211 35.81 14.63 5.98
CA GLN A 211 37.13 14.32 6.57
C GLN A 211 37.20 12.91 7.14
N GLU A 212 36.13 12.44 7.79
CA GLU A 212 36.02 11.07 8.29
C GLU A 212 36.14 10.06 7.15
N ILE A 213 35.41 10.28 6.04
CA ILE A 213 35.43 9.40 4.87
C ILE A 213 36.81 9.41 4.20
N LEU A 214 37.43 10.58 4.04
CA LEU A 214 38.77 10.68 3.43
C LEU A 214 39.82 9.97 4.28
N GLN A 215 39.75 10.11 5.59
CA GLN A 215 40.68 9.44 6.52
C GLN A 215 40.46 7.93 6.57
N ASP A 216 39.22 7.47 6.75
CA ASP A 216 38.90 6.06 6.95
C ASP A 216 39.04 5.21 5.66
N TRP A 217 38.72 5.83 4.49
CA TRP A 217 38.66 5.08 3.23
C TRP A 217 39.89 5.30 2.34
N LEU A 218 40.48 6.48 2.37
CA LEU A 218 41.57 6.87 1.50
C LEU A 218 42.91 7.06 2.24
N GLY A 219 42.89 7.06 3.57
CA GLY A 219 44.09 7.28 4.39
C GLY A 219 44.72 8.67 4.22
N GLN A 220 43.91 9.69 3.89
CA GLN A 220 44.35 11.06 3.62
C GLN A 220 44.11 11.98 4.82
#